data_77fa1860a596274a61823eaee891e91f
#
_entry.id   77fa1860a596274a61823eaee891e91f
#
_cell.length_a   1.000
_cell.length_b   1.000
_cell.length_c   1.000
_cell.angle_alpha   90.00
_cell.angle_beta   90.00
_cell.angle_gamma   90.00
#
_symmetry.space_group_name_H-M   'P 1'
#
loop_
_entity.id
_entity.type
_entity.pdbx_description
1 polymer ?
#
loop_
_entity_poly.entity_id
_entity_poly.type
_entity_poly.pdbx_seq_one_letter_code
_entity_poly.pdbx_strand_id
1 'polypeptide(L)'
;VAVARKRRAEPAPALDTQDRSWTFLTNHAHVLLCISTGEELTARELALRVGITERSVQAILTDLTAEGYLLKSKVGRRNVYEVNPDGRLRHPLEATHTVGELVAALS
;
A
#
# COMPACT_ATOMS: atom_id res chain seq x y z
N VAL A 1 1.82 -9.55 -28.04
CA VAL A 1 1.91 -9.83 -27.67
C VAL A 1 1.93 -10.78 -27.06
N ALA A 2 2.12 -11.21 -26.93
CA ALA A 2 2.04 -12.01 -26.40
C ALA A 2 2.61 -12.43 -25.53
N VAL A 3 2.89 -12.43 -25.19
CA VAL A 3 3.23 -12.85 -24.42
C VAL A 3 3.42 -13.51 -23.74
N ALA A 4 3.72 -13.69 -23.45
CA ALA A 4 3.92 -14.33 -22.85
C ALA A 4 3.80 -14.87 -22.01
N ARG A 5 3.75 -15.15 -21.77
CA ARG A 5 3.53 -15.68 -21.04
C ARG A 5 3.75 -16.41 -20.42
N LYS A 6 4.12 -16.70 -20.18
CA LYS A 6 4.25 -17.46 -19.63
C LYS A 6 5.02 -17.83 -19.15
N ARG A 7 5.77 -17.65 -18.85
CA ARG A 7 6.48 -17.98 -18.37
C ARG A 7 6.50 -17.97 -17.26
N ARG A 8 6.53 -18.18 -16.69
CA ARG A 8 6.58 -18.21 -15.72
C ARG A 8 6.95 -18.56 -14.96
N ALA A 9 7.15 -18.54 -14.88
CA ALA A 9 7.18 -18.93 -13.98
C ALA A 9 8.24 -19.13 -13.14
N GLU A 10 9.21 -18.56 -13.11
CA GLU A 10 10.09 -18.68 -12.17
C GLU A 10 9.62 -18.01 -11.02
N PRO A 11 9.75 -18.48 -9.90
CA PRO A 11 9.38 -17.89 -8.69
C PRO A 11 10.15 -16.70 -8.53
N ALA A 12 9.53 -15.70 -8.15
CA ALA A 12 10.21 -14.53 -7.93
C ALA A 12 11.14 -14.72 -6.82
N PRO A 13 12.26 -14.24 -6.92
CA PRO A 13 13.18 -14.29 -5.85
C PRO A 13 12.85 -13.27 -4.90
N ALA A 14 11.78 -12.88 -4.83
CA ALA A 14 11.37 -11.83 -4.19
C ALA A 14 11.78 -11.58 -2.89
N LEU A 15 12.42 -12.42 -2.34
CA LEU A 15 12.76 -12.21 -1.02
C LEU A 15 13.84 -11.31 -0.83
N ASP A 16 14.57 -10.94 -1.85
CA ASP A 16 15.64 -10.05 -1.68
C ASP A 16 15.09 -8.69 -1.77
N THR A 17 14.66 -8.13 -0.70
CA THR A 17 14.07 -6.86 -0.73
C THR A 17 15.06 -5.76 -0.63
N GLN A 18 16.34 -6.06 -0.51
CA GLN A 18 17.27 -5.05 -0.25
C GLN A 18 17.79 -4.40 -1.44
N ASP A 19 17.75 -5.01 -2.56
CA ASP A 19 18.34 -4.50 -3.71
C ASP A 19 17.40 -3.99 -4.72
N ARG A 20 16.17 -3.69 -4.39
CA ARG A 20 15.26 -3.24 -5.37
C ARG A 20 15.54 -1.83 -5.75
N SER A 21 15.78 -1.58 -7.01
CA SER A 21 15.94 -0.23 -7.48
C SER A 21 14.58 0.40 -7.76
N TRP A 22 13.54 -0.37 -8.02
CA TRP A 22 12.21 0.18 -8.21
C TRP A 22 11.17 -0.90 -7.90
N THR A 23 9.93 -0.47 -7.67
CA THR A 23 8.80 -1.37 -7.45
C THR A 23 7.64 -0.90 -8.31
N PHE A 24 6.73 -1.81 -8.65
CA PHE A 24 5.57 -1.41 -9.44
C PHE A 24 4.68 -0.46 -8.69
N LEU A 25 4.58 -0.62 -7.39
CA LEU A 25 3.71 0.23 -6.61
C LEU A 25 4.53 1.21 -5.79
N THR A 26 3.94 2.33 -5.51
CA THR A 26 4.59 3.36 -4.71
C THR A 26 4.55 2.98 -3.23
N ASN A 27 5.31 3.69 -2.44
CA ASN A 27 5.25 3.48 -1.00
C ASN A 27 3.91 3.86 -0.41
N HIS A 28 3.18 4.77 -1.04
CA HIS A 28 1.81 5.04 -0.62
C HIS A 28 0.97 3.77 -0.74
N ALA A 29 1.11 3.05 -1.84
CA ALA A 29 0.38 1.80 -2.00
C ALA A 29 0.86 0.75 -1.01
N HIS A 30 2.15 0.68 -0.74
CA HIS A 30 2.68 -0.30 0.21
C HIS A 30 2.13 -0.06 1.62
N VAL A 31 2.07 1.18 2.06
CA VAL A 31 1.52 1.51 3.37
C VAL A 31 0.04 1.13 3.42
N LEU A 32 -0.69 1.47 2.35
CA LEU A 32 -2.11 1.17 2.30
C LEU A 32 -2.35 -0.35 2.35
N LEU A 33 -1.54 -1.12 1.65
CA LEU A 33 -1.67 -2.58 1.67
C LEU A 33 -1.42 -3.15 3.06
N CYS A 34 -0.44 -2.61 3.77
CA CYS A 34 -0.19 -3.04 5.15
C CYS A 34 -1.38 -2.77 6.04
N ILE A 35 -2.01 -1.61 5.89
CA ILE A 35 -3.16 -1.26 6.71
C ILE A 35 -4.35 -2.15 6.35
N SER A 36 -4.46 -2.56 5.10
CA SER A 36 -5.58 -3.37 4.65
C SER A 36 -5.62 -4.74 5.29
N THR A 37 -4.53 -5.19 5.90
CA THR A 37 -4.52 -6.50 6.56
C THR A 37 -5.36 -6.51 7.83
N GLY A 38 -5.71 -5.35 8.34
CA GLY A 38 -6.49 -5.28 9.58
C GLY A 38 -5.67 -5.31 10.84
N GLU A 39 -4.35 -5.48 10.71
CA GLU A 39 -3.51 -5.45 11.89
C GLU A 39 -3.35 -4.01 12.36
N GLU A 40 -3.30 -3.83 13.65
CA GLU A 40 -3.04 -2.50 14.18
C GLU A 40 -1.55 -2.29 14.24
N LEU A 41 -1.02 -1.63 13.26
CA LEU A 41 0.42 -1.42 13.17
C LEU A 41 0.77 0.00 13.59
N THR A 42 1.88 0.14 14.30
CA THR A 42 2.39 1.46 14.64
C THR A 42 3.11 2.03 13.42
N ALA A 43 3.37 3.33 13.45
CA ALA A 43 4.14 3.95 12.37
C ALA A 43 5.51 3.30 12.24
N ARG A 44 6.11 2.91 13.35
CA ARG A 44 7.40 2.25 13.33
C ARG A 44 7.31 0.88 12.65
N GLU A 45 6.26 0.12 12.97
CA GLU A 45 6.07 -1.18 12.34
C GLU A 45 5.81 -1.05 10.85
N LEU A 46 5.03 -0.05 10.46
CA LEU A 46 4.80 0.20 9.04
C LEU A 46 6.11 0.54 8.36
N ALA A 47 6.92 1.38 8.99
CA ALA A 47 8.20 1.78 8.43
C ALA A 47 9.09 0.57 8.20
N LEU A 48 9.13 -0.35 9.17
CA LEU A 48 9.94 -1.54 9.04
C LEU A 48 9.43 -2.46 7.94
N ARG A 49 8.14 -2.61 7.82
CA ARG A 49 7.58 -3.49 6.79
C ARG A 49 7.76 -2.95 5.39
N VAL A 50 7.63 -1.65 5.23
CA VAL A 50 7.73 -1.04 3.91
C VAL A 50 9.18 -0.74 3.56
N GLY A 51 10.02 -0.56 4.57
CA GLY A 51 11.43 -0.25 4.33
C GLY A 51 11.70 1.22 4.16
N ILE A 52 10.95 2.05 4.87
CA ILE A 52 11.11 3.51 4.82
C ILE A 52 11.17 4.05 6.24
N THR A 53 11.37 5.33 6.38
CA THR A 53 11.46 5.95 7.71
C THR A 53 10.08 6.18 8.29
N GLU A 54 10.01 6.31 9.62
CA GLU A 54 8.75 6.66 10.25
C GLU A 54 8.24 8.00 9.77
N ARG A 55 9.13 8.93 9.49
CA ARG A 55 8.74 10.23 9.00
C ARG A 55 8.04 10.10 7.65
N SER A 56 8.56 9.25 6.77
CA SER A 56 7.93 8.99 5.50
C SER A 56 6.57 8.36 5.67
N VAL A 57 6.44 7.43 6.64
CA VAL A 57 5.16 6.82 6.93
C VAL A 57 4.14 7.88 7.35
N GLN A 58 4.55 8.80 8.24
CA GLN A 58 3.62 9.84 8.71
C GLN A 58 3.16 10.72 7.55
N ALA A 59 4.06 11.07 6.65
CA ALA A 59 3.70 11.88 5.50
C ALA A 59 2.72 11.13 4.59
N ILE A 60 2.95 9.84 4.40
CA ILE A 60 2.08 9.02 3.57
C ILE A 60 0.70 8.87 4.20
N LEU A 61 0.65 8.64 5.51
CA LEU A 61 -0.63 8.54 6.21
C LEU A 61 -1.42 9.84 6.07
N THR A 62 -0.74 10.96 6.15
CA THR A 62 -1.38 12.26 5.99
C THR A 62 -1.92 12.41 4.57
N ASP A 63 -1.13 12.04 3.57
CA ASP A 63 -1.56 12.13 2.18
C ASP A 63 -2.78 11.26 1.93
N LEU A 64 -2.72 10.00 2.36
CA LEU A 64 -3.80 9.06 2.09
C LEU A 64 -5.09 9.46 2.81
N THR A 65 -4.97 10.00 4.00
CA THR A 65 -6.14 10.45 4.75
C THR A 65 -6.74 11.68 4.11
N ALA A 66 -5.91 12.63 3.72
CA ALA A 66 -6.38 13.87 3.11
C ALA A 66 -7.11 13.62 1.79
N GLU A 67 -6.69 12.60 1.05
CA GLU A 67 -7.31 12.28 -0.23
C GLU A 67 -8.46 11.29 -0.10
N GLY A 68 -8.79 10.88 1.11
CA GLY A 68 -9.94 10.02 1.33
C GLY A 68 -9.69 8.53 1.13
N TYR A 69 -8.45 8.11 0.98
CA TYR A 69 -8.14 6.70 0.83
C TYR A 69 -8.07 5.97 2.17
N LEU A 70 -7.82 6.69 3.25
CA LEU A 70 -7.85 6.15 4.59
C LEU A 70 -8.82 6.93 5.45
N LEU A 71 -9.49 6.22 6.33
CA LEU A 71 -10.35 6.81 7.34
C LEU A 71 -9.60 6.74 8.66
N LYS A 72 -9.50 7.86 9.32
CA LYS A 72 -8.73 7.96 10.55
C LYS A 72 -9.67 8.13 11.72
N SER A 73 -9.46 7.38 12.77
CA SER A 73 -10.22 7.53 14.00
C SER A 73 -9.27 7.43 15.18
N LYS A 74 -9.78 7.72 16.37
CA LYS A 74 -8.99 7.60 17.57
C LYS A 74 -9.56 6.56 18.48
N VAL A 75 -8.69 5.74 19.02
CA VAL A 75 -9.07 4.80 20.07
C VAL A 75 -8.12 5.09 21.21
N GLY A 76 -8.66 5.72 22.25
CA GLY A 76 -7.81 6.20 23.33
C GLY A 76 -6.90 7.30 22.81
N ARG A 77 -5.61 7.11 22.93
CA ARG A 77 -4.64 8.08 22.44
C ARG A 77 -4.06 7.69 21.11
N ARG A 78 -4.51 6.58 20.54
CA ARG A 78 -3.92 6.10 19.31
C ARG A 78 -4.77 6.46 18.13
N ASN A 79 -4.13 6.77 17.02
CA ASN A 79 -4.80 6.93 15.76
C ASN A 79 -4.93 5.56 15.11
N VAL A 80 -6.11 5.26 14.61
CA VAL A 80 -6.37 4.00 13.92
C VAL A 80 -6.80 4.33 12.51
N TYR A 81 -6.28 3.59 11.55
CA TYR A 81 -6.55 3.85 10.15
C TYR A 81 -7.24 2.65 9.50
N GLU A 82 -8.14 2.94 8.60
CA GLU A 82 -8.88 1.92 7.91
C GLU A 82 -8.95 2.29 6.45
N VAL A 83 -8.82 1.31 5.58
CA VAL A 83 -8.86 1.58 4.14
C VAL A 83 -10.29 1.89 3.71
N ASN A 84 -10.43 2.93 2.89
CA ASN A 84 -11.69 3.23 2.25
C ASN A 84 -11.68 2.54 0.88
N PRO A 85 -12.38 1.43 0.72
CA PRO A 85 -12.27 0.66 -0.51
C PRO A 85 -12.87 1.34 -1.73
N ASP A 86 -13.69 2.35 -1.52
CA ASP A 86 -14.34 3.03 -2.63
C ASP A 86 -13.52 4.14 -3.23
N GLY A 87 -12.35 4.42 -2.67
CA GLY A 87 -11.49 5.47 -3.21
C GLY A 87 -10.97 5.11 -4.58
N ARG A 88 -11.09 6.02 -5.53
CA ARG A 88 -10.62 5.74 -6.88
C ARG A 88 -9.17 6.11 -7.02
N LEU A 89 -8.44 5.29 -7.77
CA LEU A 89 -7.03 5.56 -7.99
C LEU A 89 -6.88 6.87 -8.75
N ARG A 90 -5.77 7.56 -8.51
CA ARG A 90 -5.64 8.95 -8.92
C ARG A 90 -5.21 9.16 -10.35
N HIS A 91 -4.34 8.29 -10.84
CA HIS A 91 -3.82 8.49 -12.19
C HIS A 91 -4.91 8.16 -13.20
N PRO A 92 -5.04 8.95 -14.27
CA PRO A 92 -6.09 8.71 -15.26
C PRO A 92 -6.12 7.30 -15.83
N LEU A 93 -4.96 6.66 -15.95
CA LEU A 93 -4.92 5.30 -16.45
C LEU A 93 -5.52 4.29 -15.49
N GLU A 94 -5.72 4.68 -14.25
CA GLU A 94 -6.17 3.79 -13.20
C GLU A 94 -7.51 4.19 -12.61
N ALA A 95 -8.01 5.35 -13.00
CA ALA A 95 -9.14 5.98 -12.30
C ALA A 95 -10.46 5.22 -12.43
N THR A 96 -10.54 4.23 -13.30
CA THR A 96 -11.73 3.39 -13.39
C THR A 96 -11.72 2.31 -12.31
N HIS A 97 -10.62 2.17 -11.60
CA HIS A 97 -10.48 1.14 -10.57
C HIS A 97 -10.39 1.78 -9.19
N THR A 98 -10.79 1.01 -8.19
CA THR A 98 -10.80 1.50 -6.81
C THR A 98 -9.65 0.89 -6.02
N VAL A 99 -9.38 1.49 -4.88
CA VAL A 99 -8.43 0.95 -3.93
C VAL A 99 -8.86 -0.45 -3.48
N GLY A 100 -10.17 -0.67 -3.31
CA GLY A 100 -10.65 -1.99 -2.92
C GLY A 100 -10.27 -3.05 -3.94
N GLU A 101 -10.34 -2.71 -5.22
CA GLU A 101 -9.94 -3.66 -6.26
C GLU A 101 -8.45 -3.96 -6.20
N LEU A 102 -7.64 -2.95 -5.97
CA LEU A 102 -6.20 -3.12 -5.84
C LEU A 102 -5.87 -4.03 -4.65
N VAL A 103 -6.48 -3.76 -3.51
CA VAL A 103 -6.25 -4.55 -2.32
C VAL A 103 -6.68 -6.00 -2.56
N ALA A 104 -7.83 -6.20 -3.17
CA ALA A 104 -8.32 -7.55 -3.43
C ALA A 104 -7.37 -8.31 -4.36
N ALA A 105 -6.81 -7.64 -5.33
CA ALA A 105 -5.91 -8.29 -6.27
C ALA A 105 -4.60 -8.74 -5.61
N LEU A 106 -4.20 -8.05 -4.56
CA LEU A 106 -2.90 -8.30 -3.93
C LEU A 106 -3.00 -8.98 -2.56
N SER A 107 -4.19 -9.33 -2.16
CA SER A 107 -4.36 -9.98 -0.85
C SER A 107 -4.20 -11.48 -0.92
#